data_47759f0179c04a0a999280e683f9abf6
#
_entry.id   47759f0179c04a0a999280e683f9abf6
#
_cell.length_a   1.000
_cell.length_b   1.000
_cell.length_c   1.000
_cell.angle_alpha   90.00
_cell.angle_beta   90.00
_cell.angle_gamma   90.00
#
_symmetry.space_group_name_H-M   'P 1'
#
loop_
_entity.id
_entity.type
_entity.pdbx_description
1 polymer ?
#
loop_
_entity_poly.entity_id
_entity_poly.type
_entity_poly.pdbx_seq_one_letter_code
_entity_poly.pdbx_strand_id
1 'polypeptide(L)'
;NASVSESAAEKQNDNSSDESYEEELRPRDREINTDTDFVFDDAGVLSADELKNLNTYTAWLAKTFKINAAVVITDNIGDKEPDKYAEEYYNDLYSGDGILFLLNNDTNTDYIYRKGFPSKFIADDDIEMLFAEISPLLVKGDYMSAAKRVLETAELKLPEYITDKSGTLSKEEISELNGKLKDAAGENNLNIYLTDTIGEQTMEDYAKEKFDEYYDKDSDSAMLVIDISDGNSFICTSGNMKYLSDSQEDIQKAVRSCIKESDGKKTLDCM
;
A
#
# COMPACT_ATOMS: atom_id res chain seq x y z
N ASN A 1 51.81 48.48 -47.33
CA ASN A 1 51.99 47.18 -46.69
C ASN A 1 50.95 47.02 -45.55
N ALA A 2 49.90 46.39 -45.92
CA ALA A 2 48.77 46.07 -45.03
C ALA A 2 48.96 44.69 -44.41
N SER A 3 48.78 44.60 -43.16
CA SER A 3 48.57 43.32 -42.50
C SER A 3 47.20 43.31 -41.83
N VAL A 4 46.41 42.41 -42.31
CA VAL A 4 45.07 42.09 -41.83
C VAL A 4 45.21 41.20 -40.59
N SER A 5 44.61 41.58 -39.49
CA SER A 5 44.43 40.68 -38.31
C SER A 5 42.96 40.24 -38.25
N GLU A 6 42.77 38.96 -38.46
CA GLU A 6 41.49 38.27 -38.22
C GLU A 6 41.19 38.21 -36.73
N SER A 7 40.02 38.67 -36.36
CA SER A 7 39.42 38.52 -35.03
C SER A 7 38.55 37.28 -35.04
N ALA A 8 38.95 36.27 -34.30
CA ALA A 8 38.13 35.11 -34.03
C ALA A 8 37.06 35.46 -32.99
N ALA A 9 35.80 35.33 -33.39
CA ALA A 9 34.66 35.43 -32.50
C ALA A 9 34.47 34.08 -31.75
N GLU A 10 34.73 34.11 -30.47
CA GLU A 10 34.31 33.04 -29.55
C GLU A 10 32.78 33.00 -29.45
N LYS A 11 32.21 31.90 -29.89
CA LYS A 11 30.82 31.56 -29.56
C LYS A 11 30.80 31.05 -28.13
N GLN A 12 30.33 31.88 -27.20
CA GLN A 12 29.86 31.40 -25.91
C GLN A 12 28.61 30.54 -26.14
N ASN A 13 28.74 29.30 -25.79
CA ASN A 13 27.64 28.33 -25.73
C ASN A 13 26.95 28.55 -24.39
N ASP A 14 25.83 29.24 -24.41
CA ASP A 14 24.97 29.44 -23.25
C ASP A 14 24.10 28.17 -23.08
N ASN A 15 24.61 27.24 -22.32
CA ASN A 15 23.91 26.00 -22.00
C ASN A 15 23.85 25.82 -20.46
N SER A 16 23.19 26.75 -19.81
CA SER A 16 23.02 26.73 -18.36
C SER A 16 21.62 27.24 -17.92
N SER A 17 20.55 26.63 -18.43
CA SER A 17 19.22 26.99 -17.93
C SER A 17 18.21 25.87 -17.91
N ASP A 18 18.61 24.61 -18.19
CA ASP A 18 17.65 23.48 -18.21
C ASP A 18 17.86 22.42 -17.13
N GLU A 19 18.94 22.49 -16.36
CA GLU A 19 19.21 21.50 -15.30
C GLU A 19 18.60 21.85 -13.93
N SER A 20 18.21 23.11 -13.71
CA SER A 20 17.67 23.53 -12.40
C SER A 20 16.17 23.31 -12.23
N TYR A 21 15.40 23.10 -13.30
CA TYR A 21 13.96 22.92 -13.24
C TYR A 21 13.53 21.46 -13.04
N GLU A 22 14.36 20.49 -13.38
CA GLU A 22 14.03 19.07 -13.17
C GLU A 22 14.37 18.57 -11.77
N GLU A 23 15.23 19.26 -11.04
CA GLU A 23 15.64 18.84 -9.68
C GLU A 23 14.65 19.29 -8.60
N GLU A 24 13.85 20.35 -8.85
CA GLU A 24 12.79 20.79 -7.93
C GLU A 24 11.50 19.96 -8.02
N LEU A 25 11.36 19.10 -9.03
CA LEU A 25 10.15 18.29 -9.29
C LEU A 25 10.30 16.82 -8.92
N ARG A 26 11.33 16.42 -8.21
CA ARG A 26 11.47 15.04 -7.72
C ARG A 26 10.90 14.90 -6.31
N PRO A 27 9.67 14.34 -6.15
CA PRO A 27 9.13 14.03 -4.81
C PRO A 27 9.96 12.99 -4.04
N ARG A 28 11.00 12.43 -4.70
CA ARG A 28 11.79 11.29 -4.20
C ARG A 28 12.78 11.61 -3.09
N ASP A 29 13.12 12.86 -2.89
CA ASP A 29 14.13 13.30 -1.91
C ASP A 29 13.53 14.00 -0.69
N ARG A 30 12.19 14.03 -0.58
CA ARG A 30 11.56 14.43 0.67
C ARG A 30 11.71 13.28 1.64
N GLU A 31 12.60 13.39 2.61
CA GLU A 31 12.52 12.61 3.84
C GLU A 31 11.14 12.85 4.43
N ILE A 32 10.22 11.91 4.19
CA ILE A 32 8.92 11.91 4.86
C ILE A 32 9.25 11.72 6.32
N ASN A 33 8.98 12.73 7.13
CA ASN A 33 9.10 12.60 8.57
C ASN A 33 8.01 11.61 9.03
N THR A 34 8.39 10.34 9.11
CA THR A 34 7.50 9.23 9.48
C THR A 34 6.86 9.38 10.86
N ASP A 35 7.26 10.41 11.61
CA ASP A 35 6.70 10.71 12.93
C ASP A 35 5.65 11.83 12.90
N THR A 36 5.57 12.65 11.85
CA THR A 36 4.71 13.86 11.83
C THR A 36 3.95 14.12 10.54
N ASP A 37 4.25 13.44 9.42
CA ASP A 37 3.80 13.91 8.11
C ASP A 37 2.76 12.99 7.42
N PHE A 38 1.85 12.42 8.20
CA PHE A 38 0.76 11.58 7.69
C PHE A 38 -0.61 12.27 7.72
N VAL A 39 -0.77 13.31 8.54
CA VAL A 39 -2.01 14.09 8.68
C VAL A 39 -1.71 15.57 8.48
N PHE A 40 -2.38 16.17 7.52
CA PHE A 40 -2.23 17.56 7.11
C PHE A 40 -3.56 18.28 7.40
N ASP A 41 -3.64 18.94 8.54
CA ASP A 41 -4.83 19.69 8.98
C ASP A 41 -4.65 21.18 8.69
N ASP A 42 -4.77 21.55 7.42
CA ASP A 42 -4.65 22.94 6.95
C ASP A 42 -5.86 23.79 7.39
N ALA A 43 -6.99 23.16 7.65
CA ALA A 43 -8.20 23.82 8.14
C ALA A 43 -8.17 24.09 9.66
N GLY A 44 -7.24 23.45 10.39
CA GLY A 44 -7.07 23.64 11.83
C GLY A 44 -8.26 23.19 12.66
N VAL A 45 -8.96 22.12 12.22
CA VAL A 45 -10.18 21.62 12.86
C VAL A 45 -9.92 20.54 13.91
N LEU A 46 -8.73 19.94 13.93
CA LEU A 46 -8.34 18.94 14.91
C LEU A 46 -7.67 19.60 16.11
N SER A 47 -7.96 19.11 17.30
CA SER A 47 -7.14 19.40 18.46
C SER A 47 -5.74 18.77 18.35
N ALA A 48 -4.78 19.25 19.11
CA ALA A 48 -3.41 18.71 19.11
C ALA A 48 -3.37 17.20 19.47
N ASP A 49 -4.23 16.75 20.37
CA ASP A 49 -4.32 15.35 20.77
C ASP A 49 -4.96 14.49 19.66
N GLU A 50 -6.00 14.98 18.99
CA GLU A 50 -6.62 14.30 17.84
C GLU A 50 -5.65 14.19 16.67
N LEU A 51 -4.97 15.28 16.32
CA LEU A 51 -3.95 15.30 15.29
C LEU A 51 -2.85 14.27 15.55
N LYS A 52 -2.32 14.25 16.80
CA LYS A 52 -1.31 13.30 17.21
C LYS A 52 -1.80 11.84 17.12
N ASN A 53 -3.01 11.57 17.61
CA ASN A 53 -3.59 10.22 17.60
C ASN A 53 -3.83 9.73 16.19
N LEU A 54 -4.40 10.57 15.32
CA LEU A 54 -4.67 10.24 13.92
C LEU A 54 -3.36 10.03 13.16
N ASN A 55 -2.36 10.89 13.37
CA ASN A 55 -1.05 10.75 12.76
C ASN A 55 -0.36 9.44 13.17
N THR A 56 -0.43 9.07 14.45
CA THR A 56 0.12 7.81 14.96
C THR A 56 -0.54 6.60 14.29
N TYR A 57 -1.88 6.64 14.13
CA TYR A 57 -2.61 5.55 13.50
C TYR A 57 -2.33 5.45 11.99
N THR A 58 -2.30 6.59 11.29
CA THR A 58 -1.96 6.64 9.87
C THR A 58 -0.53 6.13 9.61
N ALA A 59 0.43 6.54 10.44
CA ALA A 59 1.81 6.06 10.39
C ALA A 59 1.90 4.54 10.61
N TRP A 60 1.15 4.03 11.58
CA TRP A 60 1.08 2.60 11.84
C TRP A 60 0.51 1.83 10.64
N LEU A 61 -0.58 2.31 10.04
CA LEU A 61 -1.20 1.71 8.87
C LEU A 61 -0.22 1.70 7.68
N ALA A 62 0.39 2.84 7.36
CA ALA A 62 1.37 2.96 6.30
C ALA A 62 2.53 1.96 6.48
N LYS A 63 3.07 1.87 7.69
CA LYS A 63 4.15 0.96 8.03
C LYS A 63 3.73 -0.51 7.99
N THR A 64 2.51 -0.83 8.44
CA THR A 64 2.00 -2.20 8.51
C THR A 64 1.77 -2.77 7.12
N PHE A 65 1.14 -2.01 6.24
CA PHE A 65 0.80 -2.45 4.89
C PHE A 65 1.83 -2.04 3.83
N LYS A 66 2.93 -1.37 4.22
CA LYS A 66 3.98 -0.86 3.32
C LYS A 66 3.43 -0.04 2.17
N ILE A 67 2.48 0.82 2.47
CA ILE A 67 1.86 1.76 1.54
C ILE A 67 2.07 3.18 2.04
N ASN A 68 1.95 4.14 1.14
CA ASN A 68 1.80 5.53 1.56
C ASN A 68 0.37 5.75 2.07
N ALA A 69 0.23 6.51 3.14
CA ALA A 69 -1.09 6.86 3.67
C ALA A 69 -1.09 8.32 4.11
N ALA A 70 -2.15 9.04 3.78
CA ALA A 70 -2.32 10.42 4.23
C ALA A 70 -3.77 10.75 4.53
N VAL A 71 -3.97 11.66 5.48
CA VAL A 71 -5.23 12.36 5.71
C VAL A 71 -4.98 13.85 5.49
N VAL A 72 -5.75 14.46 4.63
CA VAL A 72 -5.69 15.90 4.31
C VAL A 72 -7.02 16.53 4.66
N ILE A 73 -7.01 17.54 5.53
CA ILE A 73 -8.18 18.30 5.92
C ILE A 73 -7.94 19.75 5.51
N THR A 74 -8.71 20.26 4.57
CA THR A 74 -8.52 21.61 4.03
C THR A 74 -9.85 22.32 3.84
N ASP A 75 -9.82 23.65 3.91
CA ASP A 75 -10.92 24.56 3.58
C ASP A 75 -10.71 25.28 2.25
N ASN A 76 -9.70 24.85 1.47
CA ASN A 76 -9.36 25.48 0.20
C ASN A 76 -8.70 24.48 -0.76
N ILE A 77 -9.45 24.05 -1.77
CA ILE A 77 -8.93 23.25 -2.89
C ILE A 77 -8.77 24.07 -4.18
N GLY A 78 -8.98 25.38 -4.11
CA GLY A 78 -8.98 26.29 -5.26
C GLY A 78 -10.10 25.97 -6.25
N ASP A 79 -9.81 26.10 -7.54
CA ASP A 79 -10.77 25.78 -8.62
C ASP A 79 -10.73 24.30 -9.05
N LYS A 80 -10.16 23.42 -8.22
CA LYS A 80 -9.98 21.99 -8.58
C LYS A 80 -11.15 21.14 -8.14
N GLU A 81 -11.43 20.11 -8.93
CA GLU A 81 -12.33 19.04 -8.47
C GLU A 81 -11.62 18.22 -7.36
N PRO A 82 -12.34 17.71 -6.37
CA PRO A 82 -11.76 17.00 -5.22
C PRO A 82 -10.88 15.81 -5.59
N ASP A 83 -11.27 15.04 -6.62
CA ASP A 83 -10.49 13.91 -7.12
C ASP A 83 -9.14 14.36 -7.69
N LYS A 84 -9.11 15.46 -8.43
CA LYS A 84 -7.87 16.01 -9.00
C LYS A 84 -6.98 16.63 -7.94
N TYR A 85 -7.58 17.32 -6.98
CA TYR A 85 -6.82 17.85 -5.85
C TYR A 85 -6.15 16.74 -5.04
N ALA A 86 -6.91 15.69 -4.70
CA ALA A 86 -6.39 14.56 -3.94
C ALA A 86 -5.29 13.79 -4.71
N GLU A 87 -5.47 13.57 -6.02
CA GLU A 87 -4.49 12.93 -6.89
C GLU A 87 -3.18 13.73 -6.95
N GLU A 88 -3.26 15.04 -7.20
CA GLU A 88 -2.09 15.93 -7.27
C GLU A 88 -1.39 16.00 -5.92
N TYR A 89 -2.15 16.23 -4.84
CA TYR A 89 -1.59 16.28 -3.48
C TYR A 89 -0.87 14.99 -3.11
N TYR A 90 -1.46 13.83 -3.44
CA TYR A 90 -0.83 12.54 -3.23
C TYR A 90 0.48 12.41 -4.01
N ASN A 91 0.46 12.75 -5.30
CA ASN A 91 1.64 12.61 -6.16
C ASN A 91 2.75 13.60 -5.82
N ASP A 92 2.43 14.74 -5.20
CA ASP A 92 3.41 15.68 -4.65
C ASP A 92 4.10 15.13 -3.39
N LEU A 93 3.38 14.32 -2.60
CA LEU A 93 3.94 13.69 -1.40
C LEU A 93 4.61 12.35 -1.67
N TYR A 94 4.04 11.53 -2.57
CA TYR A 94 4.39 10.13 -2.71
C TYR A 94 4.45 9.67 -4.16
N SER A 95 5.35 8.73 -4.47
CA SER A 95 5.49 8.14 -5.80
C SER A 95 4.88 6.73 -5.92
N GLY A 96 4.78 5.98 -4.82
CA GLY A 96 4.39 4.57 -4.77
C GLY A 96 2.90 4.34 -4.53
N ASP A 97 2.58 3.13 -4.16
CA ASP A 97 1.23 2.68 -3.82
C ASP A 97 0.74 3.34 -2.53
N GLY A 98 -0.56 3.64 -2.47
CA GLY A 98 -1.09 4.23 -1.25
C GLY A 98 -2.53 4.73 -1.31
N ILE A 99 -2.91 5.37 -0.22
CA ILE A 99 -4.24 5.93 0.00
C ILE A 99 -4.14 7.35 0.58
N LEU A 100 -4.97 8.25 0.10
CA LEU A 100 -5.15 9.58 0.68
C LEU A 100 -6.64 9.82 0.91
N PHE A 101 -6.98 10.22 2.12
CA PHE A 101 -8.31 10.70 2.45
C PHE A 101 -8.31 12.23 2.48
N LEU A 102 -9.06 12.84 1.57
CA LEU A 102 -9.31 14.28 1.50
C LEU A 102 -10.64 14.59 2.19
N LEU A 103 -10.57 15.37 3.26
CA LEU A 103 -11.69 16.06 3.90
C LEU A 103 -11.70 17.51 3.41
N ASN A 104 -12.66 17.84 2.58
CA ASN A 104 -12.76 19.15 1.96
C ASN A 104 -13.91 19.97 2.56
N ASN A 105 -13.57 20.82 3.52
CA ASN A 105 -14.53 21.70 4.20
C ASN A 105 -15.03 22.86 3.35
N ASP A 106 -14.38 23.17 2.21
CA ASP A 106 -14.78 24.26 1.32
C ASP A 106 -16.10 23.92 0.62
N THR A 107 -16.13 22.78 -0.07
CA THR A 107 -17.30 22.35 -0.86
C THR A 107 -18.10 21.22 -0.21
N ASN A 108 -17.63 20.69 0.93
CA ASN A 108 -18.15 19.48 1.59
C ASN A 108 -18.22 18.27 0.64
N THR A 109 -17.22 18.18 -0.25
CA THR A 109 -17.07 17.08 -1.19
C THR A 109 -15.76 16.37 -0.88
N ASP A 110 -15.83 15.33 -0.08
CA ASP A 110 -14.69 14.54 0.36
C ASP A 110 -14.29 13.53 -0.71
N TYR A 111 -13.04 13.08 -0.67
CA TYR A 111 -12.54 12.11 -1.63
C TYR A 111 -11.55 11.12 -1.02
N ILE A 112 -11.56 9.87 -1.49
CA ILE A 112 -10.58 8.85 -1.15
C ILE A 112 -9.81 8.49 -2.42
N TYR A 113 -8.55 8.94 -2.49
CA TYR A 113 -7.64 8.58 -3.56
C TYR A 113 -6.93 7.28 -3.21
N ARG A 114 -6.85 6.36 -4.17
CA ARG A 114 -6.17 5.07 -4.05
C ARG A 114 -5.26 4.87 -5.24
N LYS A 115 -4.04 4.41 -4.99
CA LYS A 115 -3.05 4.13 -6.04
C LYS A 115 -2.42 2.76 -5.81
N GLY A 116 -2.31 1.96 -6.89
CA GLY A 116 -1.67 0.65 -6.85
C GLY A 116 -2.37 -0.35 -5.93
N PHE A 117 -1.63 -0.93 -4.99
CA PHE A 117 -2.10 -2.00 -4.10
C PHE A 117 -3.45 -1.71 -3.40
N PRO A 118 -3.68 -0.56 -2.76
CA PRO A 118 -4.97 -0.28 -2.13
C PRO A 118 -6.16 -0.29 -3.09
N SER A 119 -5.98 0.09 -4.35
CA SER A 119 -7.09 0.11 -5.32
C SER A 119 -7.56 -1.29 -5.74
N LYS A 120 -6.77 -2.32 -5.48
CA LYS A 120 -7.15 -3.72 -5.73
C LYS A 120 -8.09 -4.29 -4.66
N PHE A 121 -8.02 -3.78 -3.43
CA PHE A 121 -8.73 -4.33 -2.26
C PHE A 121 -9.83 -3.44 -1.70
N ILE A 122 -9.78 -2.15 -1.99
CA ILE A 122 -10.82 -1.19 -1.59
C ILE A 122 -11.56 -0.80 -2.86
N ALA A 123 -12.72 -1.40 -3.11
CA ALA A 123 -13.54 -1.15 -4.29
C ALA A 123 -14.34 0.17 -4.20
N ASP A 124 -14.91 0.63 -5.30
CA ASP A 124 -15.75 1.84 -5.30
C ASP A 124 -17.00 1.66 -4.43
N ASP A 125 -17.61 0.48 -4.43
CA ASP A 125 -18.75 0.15 -3.56
C ASP A 125 -18.39 0.26 -2.07
N ASP A 126 -17.17 -0.11 -1.69
CA ASP A 126 -16.68 0.05 -0.31
C ASP A 126 -16.59 1.52 0.08
N ILE A 127 -16.15 2.37 -0.86
CA ILE A 127 -16.06 3.81 -0.65
C ILE A 127 -17.45 4.43 -0.55
N GLU A 128 -18.40 4.05 -1.40
CA GLU A 128 -19.78 4.54 -1.31
C GLU A 128 -20.43 4.20 0.04
N MET A 129 -20.26 2.95 0.51
CA MET A 129 -20.75 2.54 1.83
C MET A 129 -20.06 3.33 2.95
N LEU A 130 -18.75 3.53 2.84
CA LEU A 130 -17.97 4.27 3.83
C LEU A 130 -18.40 5.73 3.91
N PHE A 131 -18.62 6.41 2.78
CA PHE A 131 -19.13 7.78 2.77
C PHE A 131 -20.53 7.90 3.37
N ALA A 132 -21.41 6.94 3.12
CA ALA A 132 -22.72 6.89 3.78
C ALA A 132 -22.58 6.74 5.31
N GLU A 133 -21.58 6.00 5.78
CA GLU A 133 -21.34 5.77 7.20
C GLU A 133 -20.71 6.98 7.89
N ILE A 134 -19.74 7.66 7.25
CA ILE A 134 -19.05 8.81 7.86
C ILE A 134 -19.79 10.15 7.69
N SER A 135 -20.71 10.27 6.73
CA SER A 135 -21.47 11.51 6.49
C SER A 135 -22.13 12.08 7.75
N PRO A 136 -22.77 11.29 8.65
CA PRO A 136 -23.32 11.85 9.89
C PRO A 136 -22.27 12.39 10.86
N LEU A 137 -21.01 11.91 10.79
CA LEU A 137 -19.88 12.42 11.58
C LEU A 137 -19.43 13.78 11.04
N LEU A 138 -19.27 13.87 9.72
CA LEU A 138 -18.85 15.09 9.03
C LEU A 138 -19.84 16.23 9.25
N VAL A 139 -21.17 15.94 9.17
CA VAL A 139 -22.22 16.93 9.47
C VAL A 139 -22.12 17.47 10.89
N LYS A 140 -21.60 16.69 11.84
CA LYS A 140 -21.39 17.12 13.24
C LYS A 140 -20.04 17.81 13.47
N GLY A 141 -19.18 17.86 12.46
CA GLY A 141 -17.81 18.35 12.61
C GLY A 141 -16.88 17.37 13.33
N ASP A 142 -17.24 16.09 13.42
CA ASP A 142 -16.43 15.04 14.03
C ASP A 142 -15.45 14.46 12.99
N TYR A 143 -14.49 15.29 12.58
CA TYR A 143 -13.50 14.97 11.55
C TYR A 143 -12.56 13.84 11.99
N MET A 144 -12.20 13.82 13.28
CA MET A 144 -11.36 12.78 13.85
C MET A 144 -11.98 11.39 13.68
N SER A 145 -13.24 11.23 14.07
CA SER A 145 -13.95 9.96 13.96
C SER A 145 -14.16 9.56 12.50
N ALA A 146 -14.46 10.52 11.62
CA ALA A 146 -14.62 10.26 10.19
C ALA A 146 -13.31 9.75 9.57
N ALA A 147 -12.20 10.45 9.78
CA ALA A 147 -10.89 10.06 9.27
C ALA A 147 -10.43 8.70 9.83
N LYS A 148 -10.63 8.49 11.13
CA LYS A 148 -10.33 7.21 11.76
C LYS A 148 -11.11 6.07 11.12
N ARG A 149 -12.40 6.26 10.83
CA ARG A 149 -13.23 5.24 10.19
C ARG A 149 -12.75 4.87 8.79
N VAL A 150 -12.24 5.84 8.01
CA VAL A 150 -11.62 5.57 6.71
C VAL A 150 -10.38 4.69 6.87
N LEU A 151 -9.51 5.01 7.83
CA LEU A 151 -8.30 4.23 8.10
C LEU A 151 -8.62 2.81 8.61
N GLU A 152 -9.63 2.67 9.48
CA GLU A 152 -10.12 1.36 9.95
C GLU A 152 -10.66 0.51 8.79
N THR A 153 -11.34 1.12 7.82
CA THR A 153 -11.81 0.41 6.63
C THR A 153 -10.65 -0.03 5.76
N ALA A 154 -9.63 0.81 5.58
CA ALA A 154 -8.41 0.43 4.87
C ALA A 154 -7.69 -0.73 5.58
N GLU A 155 -7.56 -0.69 6.92
CA GLU A 155 -7.01 -1.78 7.73
C GLU A 155 -7.76 -3.10 7.51
N LEU A 156 -9.10 -3.07 7.50
CA LEU A 156 -9.93 -4.26 7.33
C LEU A 156 -9.88 -4.86 5.91
N LYS A 157 -9.63 -4.03 4.91
CA LYS A 157 -9.67 -4.44 3.50
C LYS A 157 -8.32 -4.82 2.94
N LEU A 158 -7.24 -4.18 3.42
CA LEU A 158 -5.90 -4.49 2.94
C LEU A 158 -5.42 -5.81 3.52
N PRO A 159 -4.95 -6.75 2.67
CA PRO A 159 -4.40 -8.01 3.16
C PRO A 159 -3.07 -7.77 3.86
N GLU A 160 -2.92 -8.43 4.99
CA GLU A 160 -1.64 -8.55 5.69
C GLU A 160 -0.75 -9.60 5.03
N TYR A 161 0.35 -9.99 5.70
CA TYR A 161 1.26 -11.04 5.23
C TYR A 161 0.62 -12.44 5.21
N ILE A 162 -0.43 -12.66 6.00
CA ILE A 162 -1.21 -13.91 6.03
C ILE A 162 -2.63 -13.63 5.53
N THR A 163 -3.04 -14.39 4.52
CA THR A 163 -4.44 -14.45 4.06
C THR A 163 -4.96 -15.85 4.32
N ASP A 164 -5.75 -16.03 5.35
CA ASP A 164 -6.35 -17.34 5.68
C ASP A 164 -7.81 -17.42 5.22
N LYS A 165 -8.03 -17.99 4.03
CA LYS A 165 -9.38 -18.30 3.50
C LYS A 165 -9.88 -19.67 3.98
N SER A 166 -8.99 -20.52 4.48
CA SER A 166 -9.36 -21.84 5.02
C SER A 166 -9.96 -21.77 6.43
N GLY A 167 -9.73 -20.67 7.15
CA GLY A 167 -10.13 -20.52 8.55
C GLY A 167 -9.42 -21.50 9.50
N THR A 168 -8.22 -21.93 9.13
CA THR A 168 -7.45 -22.91 9.91
C THR A 168 -6.72 -22.27 11.07
N LEU A 169 -6.33 -21.00 10.92
CA LEU A 169 -5.58 -20.25 11.92
C LEU A 169 -6.51 -19.44 12.83
N SER A 170 -6.17 -19.36 14.10
CA SER A 170 -6.76 -18.40 15.03
C SER A 170 -6.26 -16.99 14.75
N LYS A 171 -6.95 -15.99 15.30
CA LYS A 171 -6.52 -14.57 15.17
C LYS A 171 -5.17 -14.34 15.83
N GLU A 172 -4.88 -15.03 16.92
CA GLU A 172 -3.63 -14.96 17.66
C GLU A 172 -2.47 -15.51 16.81
N GLU A 173 -2.68 -16.66 16.14
CA GLU A 173 -1.69 -17.26 15.24
C GLU A 173 -1.45 -16.39 14.02
N ILE A 174 -2.49 -15.82 13.42
CA ILE A 174 -2.36 -14.86 12.30
C ILE A 174 -1.52 -13.65 12.74
N SER A 175 -1.79 -13.10 13.92
CA SER A 175 -1.06 -11.94 14.44
C SER A 175 0.43 -12.25 14.67
N GLU A 176 0.74 -13.43 15.24
CA GLU A 176 2.12 -13.86 15.47
C GLU A 176 2.88 -14.09 14.15
N LEU A 177 2.24 -14.78 13.19
CA LEU A 177 2.83 -15.05 11.89
C LEU A 177 3.03 -13.77 11.07
N ASN A 178 2.09 -12.83 11.10
CA ASN A 178 2.24 -11.51 10.50
C ASN A 178 3.47 -10.78 11.04
N GLY A 179 3.70 -10.82 12.38
CA GLY A 179 4.89 -10.25 13.00
C GLY A 179 6.18 -10.87 12.45
N LYS A 180 6.25 -12.20 12.39
CA LYS A 180 7.42 -12.93 11.87
C LYS A 180 7.68 -12.65 10.39
N LEU A 181 6.62 -12.64 9.56
CA LEU A 181 6.74 -12.37 8.13
C LEU A 181 7.13 -10.92 7.86
N LYS A 182 6.63 -9.97 8.64
CA LYS A 182 7.01 -8.56 8.56
C LYS A 182 8.51 -8.37 8.75
N ASP A 183 9.08 -9.02 9.76
CA ASP A 183 10.51 -8.98 10.05
C ASP A 183 11.33 -9.63 8.90
N ALA A 184 10.83 -10.74 8.36
CA ALA A 184 11.50 -11.45 7.26
C ALA A 184 11.37 -10.73 5.91
N ALA A 185 10.29 -10.01 5.68
CA ALA A 185 10.00 -9.35 4.40
C ALA A 185 10.99 -8.20 4.10
N GLY A 186 11.48 -7.49 5.14
CA GLY A 186 12.28 -6.29 4.93
C GLY A 186 11.52 -5.27 4.09
N GLU A 187 12.04 -4.94 2.90
CA GLU A 187 11.41 -4.03 1.94
C GLU A 187 10.58 -4.75 0.85
N ASN A 188 10.57 -6.08 0.85
CA ASN A 188 9.85 -6.89 -0.14
C ASN A 188 8.41 -7.15 0.31
N ASN A 189 7.55 -7.46 -0.65
CA ASN A 189 6.18 -7.90 -0.39
C ASN A 189 6.16 -9.41 -0.23
N LEU A 190 5.66 -9.88 0.91
CA LEU A 190 5.46 -11.31 1.17
C LEU A 190 4.00 -11.56 1.54
N ASN A 191 3.45 -12.69 1.07
CA ASN A 191 2.16 -13.18 1.55
C ASN A 191 2.17 -14.70 1.60
N ILE A 192 1.52 -15.25 2.62
CA ILE A 192 1.13 -16.66 2.67
C ILE A 192 -0.39 -16.71 2.56
N TYR A 193 -0.87 -17.36 1.51
CA TYR A 193 -2.29 -17.52 1.23
C TYR A 193 -2.72 -18.95 1.51
N LEU A 194 -3.59 -19.12 2.51
CA LEU A 194 -4.15 -20.43 2.89
C LEU A 194 -5.54 -20.57 2.31
N THR A 195 -5.80 -21.72 1.68
CA THR A 195 -7.12 -22.11 1.16
C THR A 195 -7.40 -23.57 1.49
N ASP A 196 -8.64 -23.97 1.45
CA ASP A 196 -9.09 -25.36 1.55
C ASP A 196 -9.63 -25.91 0.24
N THR A 197 -9.63 -25.11 -0.80
CA THR A 197 -10.07 -25.48 -2.15
C THR A 197 -9.44 -24.60 -3.22
N ILE A 198 -9.07 -25.22 -4.32
CA ILE A 198 -8.60 -24.55 -5.54
C ILE A 198 -9.53 -24.79 -6.73
N GLY A 199 -10.70 -25.43 -6.49
CA GLY A 199 -11.65 -25.78 -7.54
C GLY A 199 -11.10 -26.83 -8.51
N GLU A 200 -11.34 -26.62 -9.80
CA GLU A 200 -10.85 -27.50 -10.88
C GLU A 200 -9.48 -27.06 -11.45
N GLN A 201 -8.86 -26.06 -10.86
CA GLN A 201 -7.58 -25.51 -11.31
C GLN A 201 -6.39 -26.37 -10.88
N THR A 202 -5.27 -26.22 -11.57
CA THR A 202 -3.99 -26.70 -11.02
C THR A 202 -3.53 -25.76 -9.90
N MET A 203 -2.72 -26.29 -8.96
CA MET A 203 -2.16 -25.48 -7.89
C MET A 203 -1.34 -24.28 -8.41
N GLU A 204 -0.62 -24.50 -9.51
CA GLU A 204 0.16 -23.45 -10.16
C GLU A 204 -0.73 -22.36 -10.77
N ASP A 205 -1.79 -22.71 -11.48
CA ASP A 205 -2.67 -21.73 -12.12
C ASP A 205 -3.44 -20.92 -11.06
N TYR A 206 -3.95 -21.59 -10.03
CA TYR A 206 -4.60 -20.93 -8.90
C TYR A 206 -3.67 -19.95 -8.18
N ALA A 207 -2.44 -20.39 -7.91
CA ALA A 207 -1.46 -19.55 -7.23
C ALA A 207 -1.07 -18.32 -8.05
N LYS A 208 -0.91 -18.47 -9.38
CA LYS A 208 -0.65 -17.35 -10.29
C LYS A 208 -1.81 -16.35 -10.33
N GLU A 209 -3.05 -16.86 -10.39
CA GLU A 209 -4.24 -16.00 -10.32
C GLU A 209 -4.24 -15.16 -9.04
N LYS A 210 -4.02 -15.81 -7.88
CA LYS A 210 -3.98 -15.10 -6.59
C LYS A 210 -2.81 -14.12 -6.49
N PHE A 211 -1.65 -14.48 -7.02
CA PHE A 211 -0.51 -13.59 -7.08
C PHE A 211 -0.80 -12.33 -7.92
N ASP A 212 -1.41 -12.48 -9.10
CA ASP A 212 -1.77 -11.37 -9.99
C ASP A 212 -2.90 -10.48 -9.41
N GLU A 213 -3.75 -11.02 -8.51
CA GLU A 213 -4.72 -10.22 -7.75
C GLU A 213 -4.03 -9.28 -6.75
N TYR A 214 -2.91 -9.70 -6.16
CA TYR A 214 -2.23 -8.98 -5.07
C TYR A 214 -1.10 -8.08 -5.59
N TYR A 215 -0.33 -8.52 -6.57
CA TYR A 215 0.93 -7.90 -6.91
C TYR A 215 1.05 -7.59 -8.39
N ASP A 216 1.77 -6.51 -8.70
CA ASP A 216 2.15 -6.17 -10.05
C ASP A 216 3.42 -6.95 -10.45
N LYS A 217 3.55 -7.22 -11.76
CA LYS A 217 4.66 -8.02 -12.31
C LYS A 217 6.05 -7.43 -12.06
N ASP A 218 6.12 -6.12 -11.83
CA ASP A 218 7.37 -5.38 -11.62
C ASP A 218 7.66 -5.14 -10.12
N SER A 219 6.79 -5.62 -9.23
CA SER A 219 7.02 -5.52 -7.78
C SER A 219 7.99 -6.59 -7.28
N ASP A 220 8.74 -6.29 -6.22
CA ASP A 220 9.59 -7.25 -5.50
C ASP A 220 8.73 -8.06 -4.53
N SER A 221 8.11 -9.13 -5.03
CA SER A 221 7.04 -9.83 -4.31
C SER A 221 7.19 -11.35 -4.35
N ALA A 222 6.72 -11.99 -3.29
CA ALA A 222 6.55 -13.45 -3.22
C ALA A 222 5.25 -13.81 -2.51
N MET A 223 4.51 -14.78 -3.04
CA MET A 223 3.32 -15.34 -2.43
C MET A 223 3.41 -16.85 -2.41
N LEU A 224 3.31 -17.43 -1.23
CA LEU A 224 3.18 -18.87 -1.04
C LEU A 224 1.70 -19.21 -0.86
N VAL A 225 1.13 -19.89 -1.83
CA VAL A 225 -0.25 -20.42 -1.74
C VAL A 225 -0.21 -21.85 -1.25
N ILE A 226 -1.02 -22.18 -0.26
CA ILE A 226 -1.10 -23.49 0.37
C ILE A 226 -2.55 -23.96 0.35
N ASP A 227 -2.81 -25.12 -0.27
CA ASP A 227 -4.06 -25.84 -0.11
C ASP A 227 -3.95 -26.77 1.09
N ILE A 228 -4.66 -26.42 2.16
CA ILE A 228 -4.66 -27.20 3.41
C ILE A 228 -5.32 -28.57 3.21
N SER A 229 -6.24 -28.70 2.24
CA SER A 229 -7.00 -29.93 2.04
C SER A 229 -6.14 -31.11 1.59
N ASP A 230 -5.10 -30.88 0.80
CA ASP A 230 -4.21 -31.92 0.27
C ASP A 230 -2.72 -31.69 0.56
N GLY A 231 -2.37 -30.51 1.06
CA GLY A 231 -0.99 -30.14 1.37
C GLY A 231 -0.16 -29.73 0.16
N ASN A 232 -0.82 -29.45 -0.96
CA ASN A 232 -0.15 -28.89 -2.09
C ASN A 232 0.13 -27.40 -1.89
N SER A 233 1.23 -26.94 -2.46
CA SER A 233 1.60 -25.52 -2.39
C SER A 233 2.36 -25.08 -3.64
N PHE A 234 2.30 -23.80 -3.91
CA PHE A 234 3.06 -23.18 -4.98
C PHE A 234 3.51 -21.77 -4.57
N ILE A 235 4.76 -21.41 -4.89
CA ILE A 235 5.28 -20.08 -4.66
C ILE A 235 5.35 -19.31 -5.98
N CYS A 236 4.70 -18.15 -6.03
CA CYS A 236 4.81 -17.17 -7.09
C CYS A 236 5.75 -16.05 -6.67
N THR A 237 6.56 -15.55 -7.59
CA THR A 237 7.56 -14.54 -7.30
C THR A 237 7.72 -13.55 -8.44
N SER A 238 8.09 -12.31 -8.10
CA SER A 238 8.44 -11.26 -9.07
C SER A 238 9.65 -10.44 -8.60
N GLY A 239 10.19 -9.63 -9.48
CA GLY A 239 11.30 -8.74 -9.17
C GLY A 239 12.51 -9.45 -8.57
N ASN A 240 13.04 -8.89 -7.51
CA ASN A 240 14.20 -9.41 -6.78
C ASN A 240 13.92 -10.70 -6.00
N MET A 241 12.61 -11.09 -5.84
CA MET A 241 12.23 -12.30 -5.10
C MET A 241 12.28 -13.58 -5.96
N LYS A 242 12.63 -13.49 -7.24
CA LYS A 242 12.64 -14.64 -8.19
C LYS A 242 13.51 -15.80 -7.73
N TYR A 243 14.54 -15.55 -6.93
CA TYR A 243 15.41 -16.63 -6.40
C TYR A 243 14.67 -17.65 -5.53
N LEU A 244 13.53 -17.27 -4.94
CA LEU A 244 12.72 -18.20 -4.12
C LEU A 244 12.01 -19.26 -4.96
N SER A 245 11.77 -19.02 -6.25
CA SER A 245 11.17 -20.02 -7.15
C SER A 245 12.04 -21.27 -7.32
N ASP A 246 13.35 -21.13 -7.19
CA ASP A 246 14.29 -22.26 -7.26
C ASP A 246 14.15 -23.21 -6.05
N SER A 247 13.53 -22.75 -4.97
CA SER A 247 13.28 -23.52 -3.75
C SER A 247 11.88 -24.18 -3.70
N GLN A 248 11.12 -24.20 -4.79
CA GLN A 248 9.74 -24.69 -4.84
C GLN A 248 9.57 -26.09 -4.24
N GLU A 249 10.46 -27.04 -4.59
CA GLU A 249 10.39 -28.42 -4.10
C GLU A 249 10.62 -28.51 -2.58
N ASP A 250 11.60 -27.76 -2.08
CA ASP A 250 11.93 -27.74 -0.65
C ASP A 250 10.82 -27.08 0.17
N ILE A 251 10.24 -25.98 -0.34
CA ILE A 251 9.09 -25.30 0.25
C ILE A 251 7.89 -26.26 0.31
N GLN A 252 7.56 -26.93 -0.78
CA GLN A 252 6.45 -27.87 -0.83
C GLN A 252 6.64 -29.03 0.14
N LYS A 253 7.87 -29.55 0.27
CA LYS A 253 8.19 -30.59 1.23
C LYS A 253 8.06 -30.10 2.67
N ALA A 254 8.52 -28.90 2.96
CA ALA A 254 8.36 -28.26 4.26
C ALA A 254 6.88 -28.08 4.61
N VAL A 255 6.07 -27.51 3.71
CA VAL A 255 4.62 -27.35 3.90
C VAL A 255 3.93 -28.66 4.23
N ARG A 256 4.19 -29.73 3.47
CA ARG A 256 3.62 -31.05 3.72
C ARG A 256 4.00 -31.62 5.09
N SER A 257 5.19 -31.30 5.57
CA SER A 257 5.63 -31.76 6.91
C SER A 257 4.92 -31.03 8.06
N CYS A 258 4.36 -29.85 7.78
CA CYS A 258 3.67 -29.00 8.74
C CYS A 258 2.17 -29.27 8.81
N ILE A 259 1.59 -29.90 7.79
CA ILE A 259 0.15 -30.22 7.80
C ILE A 259 -0.09 -31.48 8.62
N LYS A 260 -0.88 -31.33 9.68
CA LYS A 260 -1.30 -32.45 10.57
C LYS A 260 -2.80 -32.65 10.47
N GLU A 261 -3.21 -33.89 10.59
CA GLU A 261 -4.62 -34.26 10.68
C GLU A 261 -4.96 -34.72 12.10
N SER A 262 -5.93 -34.04 12.71
CA SER A 262 -6.49 -34.46 14.02
C SER A 262 -8.01 -34.33 13.93
N ASP A 263 -8.71 -35.42 14.32
CA ASP A 263 -10.18 -35.47 14.33
C ASP A 263 -10.85 -35.14 12.98
N GLY A 264 -10.20 -35.55 11.88
CA GLY A 264 -10.69 -35.30 10.52
C GLY A 264 -10.55 -33.82 10.07
N LYS A 265 -9.85 -32.98 10.82
CA LYS A 265 -9.52 -31.63 10.49
C LYS A 265 -8.02 -31.49 10.25
N LYS A 266 -7.65 -30.91 9.13
CA LYS A 266 -6.25 -30.59 8.84
C LYS A 266 -5.90 -29.20 9.40
N THR A 267 -4.73 -29.11 10.01
CA THR A 267 -4.20 -27.89 10.60
C THR A 267 -2.76 -27.69 10.17
N LEU A 268 -2.31 -26.45 10.13
CA LEU A 268 -0.92 -26.09 9.87
C LEU A 268 -0.20 -26.01 11.23
N ASP A 269 0.78 -26.87 11.46
CA ASP A 269 1.57 -26.92 12.70
C ASP A 269 3.06 -26.91 12.35
N CYS A 270 3.56 -25.73 11.99
CA CYS A 270 4.96 -25.48 11.63
C CYS A 270 5.73 -24.68 12.68
N MET A 271 5.13 -24.45 13.84
CA MET A 271 5.74 -23.62 14.89
C MET A 271 6.70 -24.38 15.79
#